data_436c34bf0635be9ca1f707ec7ae97f6f
#
_entry.id   436c34bf0635be9ca1f707ec7ae97f6f
#
_cell.length_a   1.000
_cell.length_b   1.000
_cell.length_c   1.000
_cell.angle_alpha   90.00
_cell.angle_beta   90.00
_cell.angle_gamma   90.00
#
_symmetry.space_group_name_H-M   'P 1'
#
loop_
_entity.id
_entity.type
_entity.pdbx_description
1 polymer ?
#
loop_
_entity_poly.entity_id
_entity_poly.type
_entity_poly.pdbx_seq_one_letter_code
_entity_poly.pdbx_strand_id
1 'polypeptide(L)'
;SLLYTDVSPKKKYFIVFNQWFDKSIMNEKNLQPIYYPSVNKKNLEDFEKKFNEEFKENPNHLSLLSYDLIGLVYYLSLKNDFIDKRKIFREENSFKGKIGIFDIENNKINHRLNFYEISDGELKEIF
;
A
#
# COMPACT_ATOMS: atom_id res chain seq x y z
N SER A 1 -5.29 25.98 -5.14
CA SER A 1 -4.03 26.59 -5.65
C SER A 1 -3.49 27.75 -4.80
N LEU A 2 -4.30 28.32 -3.90
CA LEU A 2 -3.89 29.45 -3.04
C LEU A 2 -3.01 29.06 -1.83
N LEU A 3 -2.91 27.78 -1.51
CA LEU A 3 -2.13 27.30 -0.36
C LEU A 3 -0.61 27.21 -0.60
N TYR A 4 -0.15 27.45 -1.83
CA TYR A 4 1.24 27.13 -2.22
C TYR A 4 2.12 28.34 -2.51
N THR A 5 1.57 29.56 -2.52
CA THR A 5 2.31 30.77 -2.91
C THR A 5 3.26 31.30 -1.84
N ASP A 6 3.06 30.94 -0.55
CA ASP A 6 3.86 31.45 0.56
C ASP A 6 4.80 30.43 1.21
N VAL A 7 5.00 29.28 0.57
CA VAL A 7 5.85 28.23 1.13
C VAL A 7 7.30 28.47 0.72
N SER A 8 8.07 29.08 1.60
CA SER A 8 9.52 29.13 1.47
C SER A 8 10.07 27.72 1.21
N PRO A 9 10.91 27.52 0.16
CA PRO A 9 11.42 26.18 -0.20
C PRO A 9 12.33 25.55 0.84
N LYS A 10 12.64 26.24 1.93
CA LYS A 10 13.53 25.74 2.96
C LYS A 10 12.79 24.83 3.95
N LYS A 11 12.97 23.51 3.78
CA LYS A 11 12.67 22.45 4.77
C LYS A 11 11.19 22.11 5.02
N LYS A 12 10.36 22.05 4.00
CA LYS A 12 9.03 21.47 4.14
C LYS A 12 8.99 20.12 3.43
N TYR A 13 8.50 19.12 4.13
CA TYR A 13 8.30 17.77 3.59
C TYR A 13 6.82 17.58 3.34
N PHE A 14 6.45 17.19 2.13
CA PHE A 14 5.08 16.85 1.79
C PHE A 14 4.90 15.35 1.96
N ILE A 15 4.03 14.95 2.89
CA ILE A 15 3.64 13.56 3.08
C ILE A 15 2.20 13.42 2.61
N VAL A 16 1.97 12.52 1.67
CA VAL A 16 0.64 12.27 1.12
C VAL A 16 0.23 10.82 1.35
N PHE A 17 -1.08 10.57 1.39
CA PHE A 17 -1.60 9.22 1.46
C PHE A 17 -1.68 8.60 0.07
N ASN A 18 -1.42 7.29 -0.01
CA ASN A 18 -1.45 6.54 -1.27
C ASN A 18 -2.78 6.68 -2.05
N GLN A 19 -3.90 6.88 -1.35
CA GLN A 19 -5.22 7.09 -1.96
C GLN A 19 -5.30 8.34 -2.85
N TRP A 20 -4.40 9.27 -2.65
CA TRP A 20 -4.37 10.56 -3.36
C TRP A 20 -3.26 10.59 -4.41
N PHE A 21 -2.58 9.45 -4.59
CA PHE A 21 -1.53 9.37 -5.58
C PHE A 21 -2.13 9.34 -6.98
N ASP A 22 -2.00 10.43 -7.68
CA ASP A 22 -2.24 10.55 -9.11
C ASP A 22 -0.89 10.77 -9.81
N LYS A 23 -0.72 10.18 -10.98
CA LYS A 23 0.48 10.37 -11.80
C LYS A 23 0.76 11.84 -12.13
N SER A 24 -0.26 12.70 -12.10
CA SER A 24 -0.10 14.15 -12.24
C SER A 24 0.81 14.75 -11.18
N ILE A 25 0.84 14.20 -9.96
CA ILE A 25 1.71 14.65 -8.87
C ILE A 25 3.19 14.56 -9.24
N MET A 26 3.57 13.61 -10.08
CA MET A 26 4.94 13.48 -10.56
C MET A 26 5.41 14.69 -11.37
N ASN A 27 4.47 15.44 -11.96
CA ASN A 27 4.76 16.65 -12.74
C ASN A 27 4.76 17.93 -11.90
N GLU A 28 4.28 17.87 -10.66
CA GLU A 28 4.16 19.02 -9.76
C GLU A 28 5.50 19.29 -9.04
N LYS A 29 6.43 19.90 -9.77
CA LYS A 29 7.80 20.19 -9.26
C LYS A 29 7.82 21.04 -8.00
N ASN A 30 6.82 21.90 -7.81
CA ASN A 30 6.73 22.79 -6.65
C ASN A 30 6.38 22.05 -5.34
N LEU A 31 5.87 20.85 -5.43
CA LEU A 31 5.53 19.99 -4.28
C LEU A 31 6.64 19.01 -3.92
N GLN A 32 7.65 18.87 -4.77
CA GLN A 32 8.73 17.90 -4.56
C GLN A 32 9.81 18.44 -3.61
N PRO A 33 10.40 17.59 -2.78
CA PRO A 33 10.15 16.14 -2.69
C PRO A 33 8.84 15.78 -1.97
N ILE A 34 8.13 14.78 -2.49
CA ILE A 34 6.90 14.23 -1.91
C ILE A 34 7.19 12.84 -1.37
N TYR A 35 6.68 12.55 -0.18
CA TYR A 35 6.83 11.26 0.48
C TYR A 35 5.47 10.60 0.67
N TYR A 36 5.38 9.31 0.40
CA TYR A 36 4.15 8.57 0.66
C TYR A 36 4.40 7.08 0.97
N PRO A 37 3.62 6.52 1.91
CA PRO A 37 3.63 5.09 2.17
C PRO A 37 2.79 4.37 1.12
N SER A 38 3.25 3.24 0.64
CA SER A 38 2.51 2.38 -0.29
C SER A 38 2.94 0.94 -0.17
N VAL A 39 2.16 0.05 -0.77
CA VAL A 39 2.56 -1.32 -0.99
C VAL A 39 3.74 -1.37 -1.97
N ASN A 40 4.43 -2.52 -2.03
CA ASN A 40 5.53 -2.68 -2.97
C ASN A 40 5.08 -2.42 -4.42
N LYS A 41 5.73 -1.46 -5.07
CA LYS A 41 5.32 -0.98 -6.39
C LYS A 41 5.32 -2.08 -7.45
N LYS A 42 6.35 -2.92 -7.46
CA LYS A 42 6.44 -4.02 -8.43
C LYS A 42 5.31 -5.03 -8.24
N ASN A 43 5.01 -5.39 -7.00
CA ASN A 43 3.90 -6.29 -6.69
C ASN A 43 2.56 -5.69 -7.12
N LEU A 44 2.39 -4.39 -6.93
CA LEU A 44 1.20 -3.66 -7.35
C LEU A 44 1.03 -3.68 -8.88
N GLU A 45 2.08 -3.31 -9.62
CA GLU A 45 2.08 -3.32 -11.08
C GLU A 45 1.80 -4.72 -11.65
N ASP A 46 2.41 -5.76 -11.08
CA ASP A 46 2.18 -7.15 -11.48
C ASP A 46 0.74 -7.59 -11.22
N PHE A 47 0.14 -7.13 -10.13
CA PHE A 47 -1.25 -7.40 -9.81
C PHE A 47 -2.19 -6.66 -10.76
N GLU A 48 -1.99 -5.36 -10.96
CA GLU A 48 -2.79 -4.53 -11.86
C GLU A 48 -2.81 -5.11 -13.29
N LYS A 49 -1.65 -5.53 -13.78
CA LYS A 49 -1.55 -6.17 -15.09
C LYS A 49 -2.41 -7.43 -15.19
N LYS A 50 -2.28 -8.35 -14.22
CA LYS A 50 -3.04 -9.60 -14.21
C LYS A 50 -4.54 -9.36 -14.05
N PHE A 51 -4.91 -8.44 -13.19
CA PHE A 51 -6.31 -8.06 -12.97
C PHE A 51 -6.92 -7.51 -14.27
N ASN A 52 -6.19 -6.64 -14.96
CA ASN A 52 -6.65 -6.09 -16.25
C ASN A 52 -6.73 -7.15 -17.36
N GLU A 53 -5.79 -8.09 -17.39
CA GLU A 53 -5.84 -9.21 -18.35
C GLU A 53 -7.10 -10.07 -18.15
N GLU A 54 -7.51 -10.30 -16.90
CA GLU A 54 -8.66 -11.14 -16.55
C GLU A 54 -9.99 -10.39 -16.68
N PHE A 55 -10.09 -9.19 -16.11
CA PHE A 55 -11.34 -8.46 -15.95
C PHE A 55 -11.53 -7.33 -16.96
N LYS A 56 -10.50 -6.99 -17.76
CA LYS A 56 -10.48 -5.86 -18.70
C LYS A 56 -10.72 -4.49 -18.05
N GLU A 57 -10.46 -4.40 -16.74
CA GLU A 57 -10.61 -3.22 -15.93
C GLU A 57 -9.39 -3.03 -15.03
N ASN A 58 -9.18 -1.82 -14.54
CA ASN A 58 -8.15 -1.56 -13.54
C ASN A 58 -8.70 -1.85 -12.14
N PRO A 59 -7.92 -2.50 -11.27
CA PRO A 59 -8.34 -2.75 -9.91
C PRO A 59 -8.46 -1.42 -9.14
N ASN A 60 -9.51 -1.33 -8.34
CA ASN A 60 -9.60 -0.25 -7.37
C ASN A 60 -8.89 -0.65 -6.05
N HIS A 61 -8.78 0.31 -5.13
CA HIS A 61 -8.09 0.09 -3.85
C HIS A 61 -8.70 -1.05 -3.01
N LEU A 62 -10.02 -1.20 -3.05
CA LEU A 62 -10.71 -2.28 -2.34
C LEU A 62 -10.43 -3.64 -2.95
N SER A 63 -10.28 -3.73 -4.27
CA SER A 63 -9.92 -4.98 -4.96
C SER A 63 -8.55 -5.48 -4.50
N LEU A 64 -7.59 -4.57 -4.34
CA LEU A 64 -6.24 -4.86 -3.83
C LEU A 64 -6.28 -5.42 -2.41
N LEU A 65 -6.94 -4.71 -1.51
CA LEU A 65 -7.06 -5.11 -0.12
C LEU A 65 -7.83 -6.43 0.04
N SER A 66 -8.91 -6.60 -0.73
CA SER A 66 -9.75 -7.80 -0.67
C SER A 66 -9.00 -9.04 -1.14
N TYR A 67 -8.17 -8.91 -2.17
CA TYR A 67 -7.39 -10.03 -2.68
C TYR A 67 -6.46 -10.61 -1.61
N ASP A 68 -5.66 -9.77 -0.97
CA ASP A 68 -4.74 -10.21 0.07
C ASP A 68 -5.47 -10.61 1.36
N LEU A 69 -6.60 -9.96 1.69
CA LEU A 69 -7.42 -10.34 2.83
C LEU A 69 -7.99 -11.75 2.68
N ILE A 70 -8.51 -12.10 1.50
CA ILE A 70 -9.00 -13.46 1.22
C ILE A 70 -7.85 -14.47 1.34
N GLY A 71 -6.69 -14.13 0.78
CA GLY A 71 -5.48 -14.96 0.91
C GLY A 71 -5.07 -15.17 2.36
N LEU A 72 -5.12 -14.13 3.18
CA LEU A 72 -4.85 -14.18 4.62
C LEU A 72 -5.84 -15.11 5.34
N VAL A 73 -7.14 -14.92 5.10
CA VAL A 73 -8.18 -15.76 5.72
C VAL A 73 -7.98 -17.23 5.33
N TYR A 74 -7.70 -17.50 4.06
CA TYR A 74 -7.42 -18.85 3.57
C TYR A 74 -6.18 -19.45 4.26
N TYR A 75 -5.07 -18.71 4.32
CA TYR A 75 -3.84 -19.15 4.98
C TYR A 75 -4.06 -19.48 6.46
N LEU A 76 -4.75 -18.60 7.18
CA LEU A 76 -5.08 -18.83 8.58
C LEU A 76 -5.99 -20.03 8.78
N SER A 77 -6.89 -20.28 7.83
CA SER A 77 -7.76 -21.45 7.86
C SER A 77 -7.01 -22.78 7.70
N LEU A 78 -5.94 -22.78 6.93
CA LEU A 78 -5.09 -23.96 6.76
C LEU A 78 -4.22 -24.24 7.99
N LYS A 79 -3.80 -23.21 8.71
CA LYS A 79 -2.95 -23.34 9.90
C LYS A 79 -3.70 -23.79 11.14
N ASN A 80 -4.93 -23.38 11.26
CA ASN A 80 -5.75 -23.63 12.44
C ASN A 80 -7.00 -24.37 11.97
N ASP A 81 -7.15 -25.63 12.35
CA ASP A 81 -8.42 -26.33 12.16
C ASP A 81 -9.54 -25.37 12.58
N PHE A 82 -10.38 -24.94 11.68
CA PHE A 82 -11.40 -23.89 11.75
C PHE A 82 -12.23 -23.78 13.05
N ILE A 83 -11.84 -24.51 14.09
CA ILE A 83 -12.60 -24.75 15.31
C ILE A 83 -12.67 -23.53 16.23
N ASP A 84 -11.67 -22.65 16.22
CA ASP A 84 -11.71 -21.45 17.05
C ASP A 84 -11.23 -20.20 16.31
N LYS A 85 -12.17 -19.51 15.68
CA LYS A 85 -11.93 -18.25 14.96
C LYS A 85 -11.25 -17.16 15.82
N ARG A 86 -11.41 -17.25 17.15
CA ARG A 86 -10.80 -16.27 18.07
C ARG A 86 -9.30 -16.51 18.26
N LYS A 87 -8.84 -17.76 18.16
CA LYS A 87 -7.42 -18.09 18.23
C LYS A 87 -6.65 -17.63 17.00
N ILE A 88 -7.27 -17.67 15.84
CA ILE A 88 -6.67 -17.32 14.56
C ILE A 88 -6.05 -15.90 14.59
N PHE A 89 -6.71 -14.97 15.25
CA PHE A 89 -6.27 -13.57 15.31
C PHE A 89 -5.50 -13.21 16.60
N ARG A 90 -5.33 -14.15 17.53
CA ARG A 90 -4.60 -13.93 18.78
C ARG A 90 -3.12 -14.33 18.70
N GLU A 91 -2.80 -15.30 17.88
CA GLU A 91 -1.41 -15.74 17.70
C GLU A 91 -0.68 -14.74 16.82
N GLU A 92 0.57 -14.45 17.18
CA GLU A 92 1.44 -13.65 16.35
C GLU A 92 1.75 -14.40 15.06
N ASN A 93 1.33 -13.84 13.95
CA ASN A 93 1.53 -14.38 12.63
C ASN A 93 1.95 -13.31 11.65
N SER A 94 2.77 -13.68 10.69
CA SER A 94 3.09 -12.84 9.54
C SER A 94 2.61 -13.54 8.28
N PHE A 95 1.91 -12.82 7.44
CA PHE A 95 1.41 -13.28 6.15
C PHE A 95 1.98 -12.42 5.04
N LYS A 96 2.67 -13.07 4.10
CA LYS A 96 3.13 -12.42 2.87
C LYS A 96 2.08 -12.63 1.80
N GLY A 97 1.25 -11.61 1.60
CA GLY A 97 0.28 -11.56 0.52
C GLY A 97 0.92 -11.35 -0.85
N LYS A 98 0.08 -11.25 -1.85
CA LYS A 98 0.50 -10.95 -3.22
C LYS A 98 1.01 -9.52 -3.36
N ILE A 99 0.37 -8.61 -2.64
CA ILE A 99 0.60 -7.18 -2.74
C ILE A 99 1.38 -6.67 -1.54
N GLY A 100 1.09 -7.16 -0.35
CA GLY A 100 1.68 -6.66 0.88
C GLY A 100 2.01 -7.74 1.93
N ILE A 101 2.61 -7.29 3.01
CA ILE A 101 2.92 -8.09 4.18
C ILE A 101 2.03 -7.63 5.32
N PHE A 102 1.36 -8.57 5.96
CA PHE A 102 0.48 -8.34 7.09
C PHE A 102 1.03 -9.05 8.32
N ASP A 103 1.16 -8.34 9.41
CA ASP A 103 1.47 -8.90 10.71
C ASP A 103 0.21 -8.91 11.57
N ILE A 104 -0.06 -10.03 12.21
CA ILE A 104 -1.17 -10.16 13.17
C ILE A 104 -0.55 -10.18 14.55
N GLU A 105 -0.95 -9.23 15.37
CA GLU A 105 -0.47 -9.08 16.73
C GLU A 105 -1.58 -8.47 17.59
N ASN A 106 -1.85 -9.06 18.77
CA ASN A 106 -2.82 -8.55 19.73
C ASN A 106 -4.21 -8.24 19.14
N ASN A 107 -4.73 -9.13 18.30
CA ASN A 107 -5.99 -8.96 17.56
C ASN A 107 -6.01 -7.78 16.58
N LYS A 108 -4.86 -7.29 16.16
CA LYS A 108 -4.72 -6.24 15.17
C LYS A 108 -3.99 -6.78 13.94
N ILE A 109 -4.37 -6.27 12.80
CA ILE A 109 -3.67 -6.52 11.53
C ILE A 109 -2.88 -5.27 11.20
N ASN A 110 -1.55 -5.41 11.14
CA ASN A 110 -0.64 -4.35 10.74
C ASN A 110 -0.17 -4.63 9.31
N HIS A 111 -0.41 -3.72 8.41
CA HIS A 111 0.08 -3.80 7.04
C HIS A 111 1.43 -3.10 6.95
N ARG A 112 2.48 -3.82 6.55
CA ARG A 112 3.79 -3.21 6.29
C ARG A 112 3.76 -2.50 4.95
N LEU A 113 4.14 -1.23 4.98
CA LEU A 113 4.20 -0.40 3.78
C LEU A 113 5.66 -0.03 3.50
N ASN A 114 5.99 0.05 2.22
CA ASN A 114 7.21 0.65 1.74
C ASN A 114 7.04 2.18 1.72
N PHE A 115 8.13 2.90 1.81
CA PHE A 115 8.13 4.36 1.75
C PHE A 115 8.79 4.83 0.46
N TYR A 116 8.12 5.73 -0.23
CA TYR A 116 8.55 6.23 -1.52
C TYR A 116 8.77 7.75 -1.47
N GLU A 117 9.76 8.19 -2.24
CA GLU A 117 10.02 9.60 -2.52
C GLU A 117 9.78 9.87 -4.01
N ILE A 118 9.11 10.99 -4.29
CA ILE A 118 9.06 11.56 -5.64
C ILE A 118 9.93 12.80 -5.62
N SER A 119 10.98 12.79 -6.40
CA SER A 119 11.89 13.90 -6.58
C SER A 119 12.29 14.00 -8.05
N ASP A 120 12.29 15.21 -8.59
CA ASP A 120 12.61 15.50 -10.00
C ASP A 120 11.77 14.70 -11.02
N GLY A 121 10.53 14.35 -10.65
CA GLY A 121 9.63 13.53 -11.47
C GLY A 121 9.93 12.03 -11.44
N GLU A 122 10.91 11.60 -10.64
CA GLU A 122 11.26 10.20 -10.47
C GLU A 122 10.75 9.65 -9.14
N LEU A 123 10.33 8.38 -9.18
CA LEU A 123 9.89 7.63 -8.01
C LEU A 123 11.01 6.75 -7.50
N LYS A 124 11.36 6.90 -6.22
CA LYS A 124 12.39 6.12 -5.54
C LYS A 124 11.84 5.50 -4.28
N GLU A 125 12.09 4.22 -4.10
CA GLU A 125 11.85 3.54 -2.81
C GLU A 125 12.98 3.89 -1.84
N ILE A 126 12.62 4.31 -0.62
CA ILE A 126 13.59 4.72 0.41
C ILE A 126 13.64 3.78 1.61
N PHE A 127 12.56 2.99 1.87
CA PHE A 127 12.54 1.86 2.80
C PHE A 127 11.60 0.78 2.28
#